data_d7db063527cdd00cd458eb44bafb3a8e
#
_entry.id   d7db063527cdd00cd458eb44bafb3a8e
#
_cell.length_a   1.000
_cell.length_b   1.000
_cell.length_c   1.000
_cell.angle_alpha   90.00
_cell.angle_beta   90.00
_cell.angle_gamma   90.00
#
_symmetry.space_group_name_H-M   'P 1'
#
loop_
_entity.id
_entity.type
_entity.pdbx_description
1 polymer ?
#
loop_
_entity_poly.entity_id
_entity_poly.type
_entity_poly.pdbx_seq_one_letter_code
_entity_poly.pdbx_strand_id
1 'polypeptide(L)'
;MEKKFLKVGKSISFKFNTDGLECNLTPGMVYNIKVDRFTENISLEESGSLSLPSKVYCTARDERFINKVINSYNLSENGFTGVMLAGLKGSGKTVMAKCIANKSGLPIVNVDKNIRPYILKCLVEKLGDTSVCFLFDELDKLLEDYDDSVLLQVLDGSDTKGKHMILFTCNNTDDISEYLIDRCSRIRYWREFEEMSPSLIMEVLNDKLNDKKEVKSLTDFIKDNFEVCSFDNIASFVKEANDYPTTTFEELFEDMNLSSKGTIKPHSRSCKNSGIKSKKKDVSCDCCWDCCCAG
;
A
#
# COMPACT_ATOMS: atom_id res chain seq x y z
N MET A 1 27.01 -15.36 -19.44
CA MET A 1 25.91 -14.38 -19.55
C MET A 1 26.52 -13.03 -19.92
N GLU A 2 26.14 -12.46 -21.01
CA GLU A 2 26.64 -11.14 -21.44
C GLU A 2 25.97 -10.08 -20.55
N LYS A 3 26.76 -9.22 -19.89
CA LYS A 3 26.25 -8.15 -19.03
C LYS A 3 25.62 -7.08 -19.91
N LYS A 4 24.38 -6.68 -19.57
CA LYS A 4 23.55 -5.78 -20.40
C LYS A 4 23.49 -4.35 -19.89
N PHE A 5 24.06 -4.08 -18.72
CA PHE A 5 23.93 -2.80 -18.05
C PHE A 5 25.27 -2.14 -17.78
N LEU A 6 25.27 -0.82 -17.83
CA LEU A 6 26.38 0.05 -17.43
C LEU A 6 26.01 0.85 -16.20
N LYS A 7 26.88 0.87 -15.19
CA LYS A 7 26.66 1.64 -13.96
C LYS A 7 27.59 2.85 -13.90
N VAL A 8 27.02 4.02 -13.69
CA VAL A 8 27.74 5.27 -13.42
C VAL A 8 27.15 5.91 -12.15
N GLY A 9 27.87 5.83 -11.04
CA GLY A 9 27.36 6.23 -9.73
C GLY A 9 26.15 5.38 -9.32
N LYS A 10 25.00 6.02 -9.10
CA LYS A 10 23.71 5.35 -8.80
C LYS A 10 22.89 5.06 -10.06
N SER A 11 23.28 5.59 -11.21
CA SER A 11 22.54 5.41 -12.47
C SER A 11 22.98 4.15 -13.19
N ILE A 12 21.98 3.39 -13.66
CA ILE A 12 22.18 2.18 -14.47
C ILE A 12 21.52 2.41 -15.81
N SER A 13 22.29 2.35 -16.89
CA SER A 13 21.84 2.50 -18.25
C SER A 13 21.97 1.19 -19.04
N PHE A 14 21.23 1.08 -20.14
CA PHE A 14 21.35 -0.06 -21.04
C PHE A 14 22.60 0.08 -21.90
N LYS A 15 23.28 -1.04 -22.13
CA LYS A 15 24.56 -1.07 -22.88
C LYS A 15 24.32 -0.75 -24.35
N PHE A 16 24.93 0.33 -24.81
CA PHE A 16 25.06 0.69 -26.21
C PHE A 16 26.55 0.99 -26.46
N ASN A 17 27.36 -0.01 -26.85
CA ASN A 17 28.74 0.13 -27.30
C ASN A 17 29.59 1.21 -26.61
N THR A 18 29.65 1.25 -25.29
CA THR A 18 30.39 2.26 -24.52
C THR A 18 31.28 1.62 -23.46
N ASP A 19 32.39 2.27 -23.17
CA ASP A 19 33.35 1.92 -22.11
C ASP A 19 32.77 2.25 -20.74
N GLY A 20 32.06 1.35 -20.11
CA GLY A 20 31.49 1.50 -18.77
C GLY A 20 31.65 0.26 -17.92
N LEU A 21 31.43 0.38 -16.61
CA LEU A 21 31.41 -0.79 -15.73
C LEU A 21 30.12 -1.57 -15.97
N GLU A 22 30.27 -2.77 -16.48
CA GLU A 22 29.14 -3.69 -16.66
C GLU A 22 28.65 -4.19 -15.31
N CYS A 23 27.32 -4.19 -15.13
CA CYS A 23 26.68 -4.68 -13.92
C CYS A 23 25.43 -5.51 -14.24
N ASN A 24 24.92 -6.22 -13.25
CA ASN A 24 23.61 -6.83 -13.26
C ASN A 24 22.72 -6.09 -12.26
N LEU A 25 21.41 -6.15 -12.46
CA LEU A 25 20.46 -5.66 -11.45
C LEU A 25 20.57 -6.53 -10.19
N THR A 26 20.63 -5.88 -9.03
CA THR A 26 20.81 -6.58 -7.75
C THR A 26 19.47 -7.11 -7.25
N PRO A 27 19.34 -8.39 -6.91
CA PRO A 27 18.12 -8.94 -6.28
C PRO A 27 17.72 -8.17 -5.03
N GLY A 28 16.42 -7.87 -4.88
CA GLY A 28 15.87 -7.14 -3.74
C GLY A 28 16.15 -5.63 -3.73
N MET A 29 16.95 -5.12 -4.68
CA MET A 29 17.18 -3.69 -4.86
C MET A 29 16.01 -3.05 -5.61
N VAL A 30 15.61 -1.86 -5.20
CA VAL A 30 14.58 -1.04 -5.85
C VAL A 30 15.23 -0.09 -6.85
N TYR A 31 14.67 -0.04 -8.03
CA TYR A 31 15.08 0.83 -9.13
C TYR A 31 13.92 1.72 -9.55
N ASN A 32 14.16 3.03 -9.65
CA ASN A 32 13.22 3.97 -10.24
C ASN A 32 13.53 4.18 -11.72
N ILE A 33 12.50 4.27 -12.54
CA ILE A 33 12.63 4.56 -13.97
C ILE A 33 12.94 6.04 -14.14
N LYS A 34 14.01 6.35 -14.88
CA LYS A 34 14.37 7.69 -15.30
C LYS A 34 14.32 7.80 -16.80
N VAL A 35 13.66 8.82 -17.27
CA VAL A 35 13.57 9.15 -18.71
C VAL A 35 14.24 10.49 -18.92
N ASP A 36 15.25 10.53 -19.77
CA ASP A 36 15.84 11.78 -20.19
C ASP A 36 14.88 12.54 -21.11
N ARG A 37 14.56 13.79 -20.76
CA ARG A 37 13.55 14.60 -21.46
C ARG A 37 13.94 15.01 -22.88
N PHE A 38 15.22 15.01 -23.21
CA PHE A 38 15.73 15.46 -24.50
C PHE A 38 16.01 14.29 -25.43
N THR A 39 16.54 13.19 -24.89
CA THR A 39 16.96 12.04 -25.69
C THR A 39 15.99 10.86 -25.60
N GLU A 40 15.00 10.93 -24.72
CA GLU A 40 14.06 9.85 -24.36
C GLU A 40 14.76 8.55 -23.92
N ASN A 41 16.03 8.64 -23.55
CA ASN A 41 16.77 7.50 -23.06
C ASN A 41 16.22 7.07 -21.69
N ILE A 42 15.93 5.77 -21.58
CA ILE A 42 15.46 5.13 -20.36
C ILE A 42 16.67 4.60 -19.58
N SER A 43 16.75 4.92 -18.31
CA SER A 43 17.72 4.38 -17.37
C SER A 43 17.03 3.99 -16.06
N LEU A 44 17.70 3.18 -15.25
CA LEU A 44 17.25 2.77 -13.93
C LEU A 44 18.17 3.39 -12.88
N GLU A 45 17.60 4.01 -11.85
CA GLU A 45 18.32 4.61 -10.73
C GLU A 45 18.10 3.80 -9.46
N GLU A 46 19.19 3.37 -8.81
CA GLU A 46 19.12 2.66 -7.54
C GLU A 46 18.49 3.53 -6.45
N SER A 47 17.44 3.03 -5.80
CA SER A 47 16.71 3.72 -4.72
C SER A 47 16.89 3.06 -3.33
N GLY A 48 17.62 1.95 -3.26
CA GLY A 48 17.83 1.18 -2.04
C GLY A 48 16.94 -0.05 -1.95
N SER A 49 16.75 -0.61 -0.76
CA SER A 49 15.87 -1.75 -0.51
C SER A 49 14.44 -1.31 -0.18
N LEU A 50 13.46 -2.22 -0.35
CA LEU A 50 12.08 -1.95 0.08
C LEU A 50 12.01 -1.70 1.59
N SER A 51 11.37 -0.59 1.97
CA SER A 51 11.03 -0.35 3.36
C SER A 51 9.74 -1.13 3.70
N LEU A 52 9.87 -2.07 4.64
CA LEU A 52 8.76 -2.79 5.24
C LEU A 52 8.59 -2.35 6.70
N PRO A 53 7.37 -2.35 7.25
CA PRO A 53 7.15 -2.13 8.67
C PRO A 53 7.84 -3.25 9.49
N SER A 54 8.24 -2.94 10.73
CA SER A 54 8.89 -3.89 11.63
C SER A 54 8.04 -5.13 11.92
N LYS A 55 6.72 -4.98 11.90
CA LYS A 55 5.75 -6.07 11.98
C LYS A 55 4.71 -5.92 10.89
N VAL A 56 4.48 -7.00 10.15
CA VAL A 56 3.41 -7.11 9.17
C VAL A 56 2.33 -8.02 9.75
N TYR A 57 1.10 -7.51 9.82
CA TYR A 57 -0.05 -8.27 10.27
C TYR A 57 -0.63 -9.04 9.08
N CYS A 58 -0.39 -10.34 9.05
CA CYS A 58 -0.83 -11.23 7.99
C CYS A 58 -1.67 -12.36 8.54
N THR A 59 -2.80 -12.61 7.90
CA THR A 59 -3.58 -13.82 8.18
C THR A 59 -2.94 -15.04 7.53
N ALA A 60 -3.27 -16.25 8.00
CA ALA A 60 -2.85 -17.48 7.35
C ALA A 60 -3.31 -17.57 5.88
N ARG A 61 -4.41 -16.86 5.51
CA ARG A 61 -4.86 -16.73 4.13
C ARG A 61 -3.91 -15.88 3.29
N ASP A 62 -3.38 -14.81 3.88
CA ASP A 62 -2.43 -13.92 3.21
C ASP A 62 -1.09 -14.61 2.96
N GLU A 63 -0.58 -15.34 3.93
CA GLU A 63 0.64 -16.15 3.77
C GLU A 63 0.50 -17.21 2.68
N ARG A 64 -0.64 -17.92 2.65
CA ARG A 64 -0.92 -18.89 1.58
C ARG A 64 -0.99 -18.22 0.22
N PHE A 65 -1.60 -17.04 0.13
CA PHE A 65 -1.69 -16.27 -1.10
C PHE A 65 -0.30 -15.87 -1.60
N ILE A 66 0.54 -15.28 -0.75
CA ILE A 66 1.93 -14.91 -1.08
C ILE A 66 2.69 -16.14 -1.59
N ASN A 67 2.64 -17.26 -0.84
CA ASN A 67 3.33 -18.49 -1.23
C ASN A 67 2.85 -19.02 -2.58
N LYS A 68 1.53 -18.97 -2.85
CA LYS A 68 0.95 -19.40 -4.12
C LYS A 68 1.44 -18.54 -5.29
N VAL A 69 1.50 -17.22 -5.11
CA VAL A 69 2.03 -16.28 -6.13
C VAL A 69 3.48 -16.60 -6.44
N ILE A 70 4.32 -16.72 -5.42
CA ILE A 70 5.76 -17.02 -5.59
C ILE A 70 5.98 -18.38 -6.27
N ASN A 71 5.26 -19.41 -5.84
CA ASN A 71 5.37 -20.73 -6.45
C ASN A 71 4.95 -20.71 -7.92
N SER A 72 3.87 -20.00 -8.25
CA SER A 72 3.41 -19.85 -9.63
C SER A 72 4.44 -19.13 -10.51
N TYR A 73 5.02 -18.05 -9.99
CA TYR A 73 6.10 -17.37 -10.67
C TYR A 73 7.29 -18.30 -10.92
N ASN A 74 7.69 -19.09 -9.91
CA ASN A 74 8.82 -20.03 -10.04
C ASN A 74 8.59 -21.10 -11.10
N LEU A 75 7.34 -21.55 -11.23
CA LEU A 75 6.94 -22.57 -12.22
C LEU A 75 6.74 -22.02 -13.64
N SER A 76 6.65 -20.71 -13.82
CA SER A 76 6.55 -20.09 -15.15
C SER A 76 7.89 -20.15 -15.87
N GLU A 77 7.85 -20.37 -17.18
CA GLU A 77 9.06 -20.39 -18.03
C GLU A 77 9.41 -18.98 -18.53
N ASN A 78 8.42 -18.21 -18.94
CA ASN A 78 8.53 -16.85 -19.47
C ASN A 78 7.26 -16.04 -19.23
N GLY A 79 7.25 -14.78 -19.68
CA GLY A 79 6.09 -13.90 -19.62
C GLY A 79 5.88 -13.25 -18.25
N PHE A 80 4.64 -12.89 -17.94
CA PHE A 80 4.29 -12.16 -16.75
C PHE A 80 3.47 -12.99 -15.76
N THR A 81 3.78 -12.85 -14.48
CA THR A 81 2.90 -13.27 -13.39
C THR A 81 2.27 -12.01 -12.79
N GLY A 82 1.03 -11.71 -13.21
CA GLY A 82 0.27 -10.54 -12.77
C GLY A 82 -0.47 -10.79 -11.47
N VAL A 83 -0.40 -9.83 -10.55
CA VAL A 83 -1.10 -9.83 -9.26
C VAL A 83 -1.77 -8.49 -9.06
N MET A 84 -3.07 -8.49 -8.77
CA MET A 84 -3.85 -7.32 -8.39
C MET A 84 -4.22 -7.39 -6.92
N LEU A 85 -3.92 -6.31 -6.19
CA LEU A 85 -4.30 -6.10 -4.80
C LEU A 85 -5.24 -4.89 -4.76
N ALA A 86 -6.54 -5.16 -4.71
CA ALA A 86 -7.59 -4.15 -4.79
C ALA A 86 -8.29 -3.93 -3.45
N GLY A 87 -8.98 -2.81 -3.28
CA GLY A 87 -9.87 -2.56 -2.14
C GLY A 87 -9.50 -1.32 -1.32
N LEU A 88 -10.00 -1.25 -0.09
CA LEU A 88 -10.00 -0.06 0.76
C LEU A 88 -8.62 0.59 0.94
N LYS A 89 -8.57 1.92 0.89
CA LYS A 89 -7.38 2.70 1.22
C LYS A 89 -6.96 2.44 2.68
N GLY A 90 -5.64 2.33 2.93
CA GLY A 90 -5.12 2.06 4.28
C GLY A 90 -5.30 0.61 4.76
N SER A 91 -5.73 -0.31 3.90
CA SER A 91 -5.97 -1.73 4.25
C SER A 91 -4.72 -2.62 4.22
N GLY A 92 -3.57 -2.09 3.76
CA GLY A 92 -2.30 -2.84 3.72
C GLY A 92 -1.91 -3.41 2.35
N LYS A 93 -2.60 -3.04 1.25
CA LYS A 93 -2.29 -3.47 -0.13
C LYS A 93 -0.82 -3.27 -0.51
N THR A 94 -0.33 -2.04 -0.35
CA THR A 94 1.07 -1.70 -0.66
C THR A 94 2.07 -2.49 0.20
N VAL A 95 1.73 -2.77 1.46
CA VAL A 95 2.56 -3.61 2.33
C VAL A 95 2.59 -5.05 1.81
N MET A 96 1.44 -5.61 1.43
CA MET A 96 1.34 -6.94 0.83
C MET A 96 2.14 -7.02 -0.49
N ALA A 97 2.00 -6.03 -1.38
CA ALA A 97 2.77 -5.96 -2.61
C ALA A 97 4.28 -5.98 -2.34
N LYS A 98 4.74 -5.17 -1.38
CA LYS A 98 6.15 -5.15 -0.95
C LYS A 98 6.59 -6.48 -0.35
N CYS A 99 5.74 -7.18 0.40
CA CYS A 99 6.04 -8.51 0.93
C CYS A 99 6.23 -9.54 -0.20
N ILE A 100 5.36 -9.53 -1.21
CA ILE A 100 5.46 -10.39 -2.39
C ILE A 100 6.75 -10.06 -3.16
N ALA A 101 6.99 -8.78 -3.45
CA ALA A 101 8.18 -8.32 -4.16
C ALA A 101 9.47 -8.74 -3.45
N ASN A 102 9.57 -8.51 -2.15
CA ASN A 102 10.73 -8.90 -1.34
C ASN A 102 10.94 -10.43 -1.35
N LYS A 103 9.85 -11.19 -1.19
CA LYS A 103 9.91 -12.66 -1.18
C LYS A 103 10.23 -13.27 -2.54
N SER A 104 9.97 -12.55 -3.63
CA SER A 104 10.33 -13.00 -4.99
C SER A 104 11.84 -13.09 -5.21
N GLY A 105 12.62 -12.33 -4.45
CA GLY A 105 14.07 -12.22 -4.63
C GLY A 105 14.50 -11.56 -5.94
N LEU A 106 13.57 -10.92 -6.66
CA LEU A 106 13.86 -10.22 -7.93
C LEU A 106 14.35 -8.79 -7.68
N PRO A 107 15.10 -8.20 -8.62
CA PRO A 107 15.24 -6.75 -8.70
C PRO A 107 13.86 -6.13 -8.88
N ILE A 108 13.59 -5.02 -8.17
CA ILE A 108 12.28 -4.41 -8.12
C ILE A 108 12.31 -3.11 -8.90
N VAL A 109 11.44 -2.97 -9.89
CA VAL A 109 11.28 -1.75 -10.66
C VAL A 109 10.01 -1.05 -10.20
N ASN A 110 10.17 0.09 -9.55
CA ASN A 110 9.06 0.93 -9.14
C ASN A 110 8.55 1.74 -10.33
N VAL A 111 7.27 1.58 -10.65
CA VAL A 111 6.62 2.29 -11.75
C VAL A 111 5.76 3.42 -11.16
N ASP A 112 6.29 4.63 -11.29
CA ASP A 112 5.60 5.85 -10.86
C ASP A 112 4.39 6.14 -11.78
N LYS A 113 3.32 6.69 -11.22
CA LYS A 113 2.10 7.06 -11.95
C LYS A 113 2.32 8.02 -13.12
N ASN A 114 3.43 8.76 -13.14
CA ASN A 114 3.77 9.68 -14.22
C ASN A 114 4.52 8.99 -15.38
N ILE A 115 4.81 7.70 -15.28
CA ILE A 115 5.47 6.95 -16.34
C ILE A 115 4.47 6.60 -17.43
N ARG A 116 4.68 7.14 -18.61
CA ARG A 116 3.85 6.83 -19.78
C ARG A 116 3.94 5.33 -20.13
N PRO A 117 2.82 4.64 -20.39
CA PRO A 117 2.80 3.20 -20.63
C PRO A 117 3.77 2.70 -21.72
N TYR A 118 4.01 3.50 -22.78
CA TYR A 118 4.96 3.12 -23.84
C TYR A 118 6.40 3.02 -23.32
N ILE A 119 6.79 3.79 -22.30
CA ILE A 119 8.10 3.69 -21.65
C ILE A 119 8.28 2.31 -21.02
N LEU A 120 7.20 1.79 -20.41
CA LEU A 120 7.21 0.44 -19.85
C LEU A 120 7.46 -0.61 -20.94
N LYS A 121 6.80 -0.50 -22.09
CA LYS A 121 7.04 -1.38 -23.23
C LYS A 121 8.50 -1.36 -23.67
N CYS A 122 9.05 -0.17 -23.90
CA CYS A 122 10.46 0.00 -24.27
C CYS A 122 11.41 -0.54 -23.18
N LEU A 123 11.06 -0.38 -21.89
CA LEU A 123 11.86 -0.91 -20.80
C LEU A 123 11.87 -2.43 -20.79
N VAL A 124 10.72 -3.08 -20.96
CA VAL A 124 10.60 -4.55 -21.02
C VAL A 124 11.43 -5.12 -22.20
N GLU A 125 11.35 -4.49 -23.37
CA GLU A 125 12.17 -4.86 -24.53
C GLU A 125 13.68 -4.76 -24.24
N LYS A 126 14.10 -3.69 -23.54
CA LYS A 126 15.51 -3.47 -23.17
C LYS A 126 15.99 -4.41 -22.07
N LEU A 127 15.13 -4.82 -21.15
CA LEU A 127 15.44 -5.83 -20.11
C LEU A 127 15.73 -7.20 -20.73
N GLY A 128 15.07 -7.53 -21.83
CA GLY A 128 15.26 -8.79 -22.57
C GLY A 128 14.93 -9.99 -21.67
N ASP A 129 15.94 -10.81 -21.34
CA ASP A 129 15.81 -12.00 -20.46
C ASP A 129 16.03 -11.70 -18.98
N THR A 130 16.36 -10.45 -18.61
CA THR A 130 16.56 -10.05 -17.21
C THR A 130 15.23 -10.00 -16.47
N SER A 131 15.02 -10.91 -15.54
CA SER A 131 13.80 -11.00 -14.73
C SER A 131 13.74 -9.90 -13.69
N VAL A 132 12.59 -9.21 -13.59
CA VAL A 132 12.34 -8.16 -12.58
C VAL A 132 10.91 -8.27 -12.04
N CYS A 133 10.70 -7.65 -10.89
CA CYS A 133 9.38 -7.42 -10.31
C CYS A 133 9.00 -5.95 -10.53
N PHE A 134 7.99 -5.70 -11.34
CA PHE A 134 7.40 -4.36 -11.49
C PHE A 134 6.39 -4.11 -10.38
N LEU A 135 6.51 -2.97 -9.71
CA LEU A 135 5.60 -2.55 -8.66
C LEU A 135 4.87 -1.27 -9.09
N PHE A 136 3.58 -1.39 -9.29
CA PHE A 136 2.65 -0.29 -9.58
C PHE A 136 1.84 0.00 -8.33
N ASP A 137 2.15 1.10 -7.67
CA ASP A 137 1.35 1.55 -6.53
C ASP A 137 0.28 2.54 -7.03
N GLU A 138 -0.99 2.30 -6.67
CA GLU A 138 -2.15 3.08 -7.10
C GLU A 138 -2.33 3.11 -8.64
N LEU A 139 -2.54 1.94 -9.25
CA LEU A 139 -2.79 1.78 -10.68
C LEU A 139 -3.98 2.63 -11.18
N ASP A 140 -5.03 2.76 -10.38
CA ASP A 140 -6.19 3.63 -10.62
C ASP A 140 -5.75 5.05 -11.01
N LYS A 141 -4.80 5.63 -10.28
CA LYS A 141 -4.28 6.98 -10.58
C LYS A 141 -3.44 7.07 -11.86
N LEU A 142 -2.81 5.98 -12.26
CA LEU A 142 -2.09 5.94 -13.53
C LEU A 142 -3.06 5.89 -14.71
N LEU A 143 -4.16 5.16 -14.55
CA LEU A 143 -5.19 5.01 -15.59
C LEU A 143 -6.11 6.24 -15.72
N GLU A 144 -6.17 7.15 -14.74
CA GLU A 144 -6.82 8.46 -14.88
C GLU A 144 -6.21 9.28 -16.02
N ASP A 145 -4.89 9.17 -16.23
CA ASP A 145 -4.15 9.97 -17.20
C ASP A 145 -3.87 9.22 -18.52
N TYR A 146 -3.93 7.87 -18.52
CA TYR A 146 -3.50 7.04 -19.65
C TYR A 146 -4.49 5.90 -19.94
N ASP A 147 -4.72 5.68 -21.25
CA ASP A 147 -5.41 4.48 -21.72
C ASP A 147 -4.63 3.21 -21.39
N ASP A 148 -5.35 2.17 -20.98
CA ASP A 148 -4.76 0.88 -20.57
C ASP A 148 -4.27 0.03 -21.74
N SER A 149 -4.60 0.39 -22.99
CA SER A 149 -4.29 -0.40 -24.18
C SER A 149 -2.81 -0.76 -24.32
N VAL A 150 -1.92 0.16 -23.98
CA VAL A 150 -0.46 -0.10 -24.02
C VAL A 150 -0.03 -1.02 -22.88
N LEU A 151 -0.61 -0.86 -21.68
CA LEU A 151 -0.37 -1.77 -20.56
C LEU A 151 -0.84 -3.19 -20.91
N LEU A 152 -2.00 -3.31 -21.57
CA LEU A 152 -2.51 -4.57 -22.07
C LEU A 152 -1.54 -5.22 -23.08
N GLN A 153 -0.95 -4.46 -24.01
CA GLN A 153 0.05 -4.95 -24.95
C GLN A 153 1.31 -5.46 -24.24
N VAL A 154 1.77 -4.78 -23.18
CA VAL A 154 2.90 -5.24 -22.38
C VAL A 154 2.59 -6.55 -21.69
N LEU A 155 1.41 -6.66 -21.07
CA LEU A 155 0.98 -7.84 -20.30
C LEU A 155 0.69 -9.06 -21.20
N ASP A 156 0.23 -8.87 -22.42
CA ASP A 156 0.01 -9.96 -23.37
C ASP A 156 1.32 -10.68 -23.77
N GLY A 157 2.46 -10.03 -23.53
CA GLY A 157 3.76 -10.68 -23.42
C GLY A 157 4.26 -11.43 -24.68
N SER A 158 3.67 -11.18 -25.86
CA SER A 158 4.02 -11.89 -27.09
C SER A 158 5.51 -11.76 -27.48
N ASP A 159 6.17 -10.72 -26.97
CA ASP A 159 7.56 -10.39 -27.32
C ASP A 159 8.53 -10.43 -26.11
N THR A 160 8.06 -10.79 -24.91
CA THR A 160 8.90 -10.86 -23.71
C THR A 160 9.70 -12.15 -23.65
N LYS A 161 11.03 -12.02 -23.67
CA LYS A 161 11.97 -13.15 -23.50
C LYS A 161 12.20 -13.48 -22.02
N GLY A 162 11.99 -12.50 -21.13
CA GLY A 162 12.20 -12.64 -19.70
C GLY A 162 10.97 -13.15 -18.95
N LYS A 163 11.21 -13.55 -17.73
CA LYS A 163 10.17 -13.93 -16.76
C LYS A 163 10.01 -12.81 -15.74
N HIS A 164 8.86 -12.15 -15.74
CA HIS A 164 8.62 -11.00 -14.88
C HIS A 164 7.46 -11.23 -13.92
N MET A 165 7.49 -10.53 -12.79
CA MET A 165 6.35 -10.39 -11.90
C MET A 165 5.82 -8.97 -12.02
N ILE A 166 4.49 -8.82 -12.02
CA ILE A 166 3.86 -7.50 -11.97
C ILE A 166 2.89 -7.46 -10.80
N LEU A 167 3.07 -6.48 -9.94
CA LEU A 167 2.25 -6.24 -8.76
C LEU A 167 1.54 -4.90 -8.92
N PHE A 168 0.23 -4.94 -8.90
CA PHE A 168 -0.62 -3.76 -8.93
C PHE A 168 -1.29 -3.57 -7.58
N THR A 169 -1.34 -2.35 -7.07
CA THR A 169 -2.29 -1.96 -6.03
C THR A 169 -3.33 -1.01 -6.63
N CYS A 170 -4.57 -1.10 -6.17
CA CYS A 170 -5.67 -0.30 -6.67
C CYS A 170 -6.65 0.01 -5.53
N ASN A 171 -7.12 1.27 -5.42
CA ASN A 171 -8.12 1.64 -4.43
C ASN A 171 -9.52 1.57 -5.01
N ASN A 172 -9.69 1.96 -6.28
CA ASN A 172 -10.94 1.88 -7.00
C ASN A 172 -10.79 1.02 -8.26
N THR A 173 -11.62 0.01 -8.41
CA THR A 173 -11.61 -0.91 -9.56
C THR A 173 -12.54 -0.51 -10.67
N ASP A 174 -13.40 0.49 -10.45
CA ASP A 174 -14.42 0.93 -11.43
C ASP A 174 -13.78 1.53 -12.70
N ASP A 175 -12.58 2.11 -12.56
CA ASP A 175 -11.82 2.73 -13.65
C ASP A 175 -10.88 1.74 -14.36
N ILE A 176 -10.82 0.49 -13.89
CA ILE A 176 -9.99 -0.55 -14.52
C ILE A 176 -10.82 -1.28 -15.56
N SER A 177 -10.34 -1.32 -16.81
CA SER A 177 -11.09 -1.99 -17.86
C SER A 177 -11.23 -3.49 -17.61
N GLU A 178 -12.38 -4.03 -18.01
CA GLU A 178 -12.65 -5.47 -17.98
C GLU A 178 -11.60 -6.27 -18.77
N TYR A 179 -11.03 -5.70 -19.82
CA TYR A 179 -9.97 -6.33 -20.61
C TYR A 179 -8.68 -6.58 -19.83
N LEU A 180 -8.41 -5.81 -18.79
CA LEU A 180 -7.29 -6.03 -17.89
C LEU A 180 -7.59 -7.12 -16.87
N ILE A 181 -8.83 -7.17 -16.39
CA ILE A 181 -9.25 -8.05 -15.29
C ILE A 181 -9.60 -9.46 -15.79
N ASP A 182 -10.32 -9.58 -16.90
CA ASP A 182 -10.93 -10.83 -17.35
C ASP A 182 -9.97 -11.88 -17.92
N ARG A 183 -8.71 -11.50 -18.14
CA ARG A 183 -7.73 -12.44 -18.66
C ARG A 183 -6.74 -12.89 -17.61
N CYS A 184 -6.86 -14.15 -17.17
CA CYS A 184 -5.90 -14.78 -16.25
C CYS A 184 -4.45 -14.84 -16.80
N SER A 185 -4.25 -14.64 -18.10
CA SER A 185 -2.92 -14.48 -18.70
C SER A 185 -2.26 -13.14 -18.36
N ARG A 186 -3.05 -12.11 -18.01
CA ARG A 186 -2.60 -10.77 -17.63
C ARG A 186 -2.52 -10.63 -16.12
N ILE A 187 -3.68 -10.75 -15.42
CA ILE A 187 -3.78 -10.73 -13.96
C ILE A 187 -4.20 -12.12 -13.50
N ARG A 188 -3.21 -12.92 -13.09
CA ARG A 188 -3.45 -14.30 -12.68
C ARG A 188 -3.99 -14.40 -11.26
N TYR A 189 -3.64 -13.46 -10.42
CA TYR A 189 -4.01 -13.44 -9.01
C TYR A 189 -4.68 -12.13 -8.66
N TRP A 190 -5.85 -12.26 -8.03
CA TRP A 190 -6.64 -11.15 -7.51
C TRP A 190 -6.83 -11.33 -6.01
N ARG A 191 -6.54 -10.29 -5.24
CA ARG A 191 -6.80 -10.25 -3.81
C ARG A 191 -7.52 -8.96 -3.46
N GLU A 192 -8.73 -9.10 -2.95
CA GLU A 192 -9.49 -7.97 -2.44
C GLU A 192 -9.19 -7.77 -0.95
N PHE A 193 -8.99 -6.51 -0.59
CA PHE A 193 -8.75 -6.05 0.76
C PHE A 193 -10.00 -5.37 1.28
N GLU A 194 -10.68 -6.07 2.14
CA GLU A 194 -11.84 -5.62 2.87
C GLU A 194 -11.44 -4.92 4.18
N GLU A 195 -12.41 -4.56 4.98
CA GLU A 195 -12.20 -4.09 6.34
C GLU A 195 -11.48 -5.15 7.20
N MET A 196 -10.76 -4.67 8.20
CA MET A 196 -10.07 -5.55 9.13
C MET A 196 -11.05 -6.40 9.92
N SER A 197 -10.78 -7.71 9.98
CA SER A 197 -11.56 -8.61 10.83
C SER A 197 -11.39 -8.27 12.31
N PRO A 198 -12.40 -8.53 13.16
CA PRO A 198 -12.28 -8.28 14.59
C PRO A 198 -11.08 -8.96 15.26
N SER A 199 -10.70 -10.15 14.79
CA SER A 199 -9.53 -10.88 15.28
C SER A 199 -8.22 -10.15 14.95
N LEU A 200 -8.12 -9.58 13.75
CA LEU A 200 -6.96 -8.81 13.34
C LEU A 200 -6.89 -7.46 14.07
N ILE A 201 -8.05 -6.80 14.28
CA ILE A 201 -8.13 -5.60 15.13
C ILE A 201 -7.59 -5.91 16.52
N MET A 202 -8.06 -6.98 17.16
CA MET A 202 -7.58 -7.39 18.49
C MET A 202 -6.09 -7.66 18.51
N GLU A 203 -5.52 -8.26 17.47
CA GLU A 203 -4.08 -8.50 17.38
C GLU A 203 -3.31 -7.18 17.35
N VAL A 204 -3.74 -6.24 16.51
CA VAL A 204 -3.14 -4.89 16.43
C VAL A 204 -3.22 -4.17 17.77
N LEU A 205 -4.39 -4.21 18.42
CA LEU A 205 -4.59 -3.57 19.72
C LEU A 205 -3.73 -4.22 20.81
N ASN A 206 -3.63 -5.56 20.84
CA ASN A 206 -2.76 -6.26 21.78
C ASN A 206 -1.29 -5.89 21.60
N ASP A 207 -0.87 -5.55 20.40
CA ASP A 207 0.51 -5.12 20.14
C ASP A 207 0.73 -3.65 20.51
N LYS A 208 -0.15 -2.77 20.04
CA LYS A 208 0.09 -1.33 20.01
C LYS A 208 -0.52 -0.54 21.17
N LEU A 209 -1.61 -1.03 21.78
CA LEU A 209 -2.27 -0.35 22.90
C LEU A 209 -1.46 -0.54 24.20
N ASN A 210 -1.21 0.56 24.92
CA ASN A 210 -0.44 0.53 26.18
C ASN A 210 -1.20 -0.19 27.29
N ASP A 211 -2.48 0.14 27.52
CA ASP A 211 -3.30 -0.56 28.51
C ASP A 211 -4.05 -1.75 27.90
N LYS A 212 -3.53 -2.94 28.13
CA LYS A 212 -4.09 -4.20 27.61
C LYS A 212 -5.49 -4.53 28.13
N LYS A 213 -5.93 -3.91 29.22
CA LYS A 213 -7.26 -4.11 29.77
C LYS A 213 -8.33 -3.45 28.90
N GLU A 214 -7.96 -2.44 28.13
CA GLU A 214 -8.86 -1.72 27.23
C GLU A 214 -9.04 -2.39 25.87
N VAL A 215 -8.23 -3.42 25.52
CA VAL A 215 -8.27 -4.07 24.20
C VAL A 215 -9.68 -4.49 23.79
N LYS A 216 -10.42 -5.13 24.69
CA LYS A 216 -11.77 -5.58 24.40
C LYS A 216 -12.74 -4.40 24.20
N SER A 217 -12.75 -3.44 25.12
CA SER A 217 -13.61 -2.26 25.06
C SER A 217 -13.33 -1.44 23.81
N LEU A 218 -12.05 -1.23 23.48
CA LEU A 218 -11.65 -0.52 22.28
C LEU A 218 -11.99 -1.29 20.99
N THR A 219 -11.86 -2.63 20.99
CA THR A 219 -12.31 -3.44 19.84
C THR A 219 -13.81 -3.27 19.60
N ASP A 220 -14.62 -3.32 20.66
CA ASP A 220 -16.07 -3.16 20.56
C ASP A 220 -16.43 -1.73 20.12
N PHE A 221 -15.75 -0.70 20.64
CA PHE A 221 -15.91 0.68 20.20
C PHE A 221 -15.62 0.87 18.71
N ILE A 222 -14.49 0.34 18.21
CA ILE A 222 -14.11 0.42 16.79
C ILE A 222 -15.17 -0.24 15.91
N LYS A 223 -15.63 -1.43 16.27
CA LYS A 223 -16.65 -2.16 15.50
C LYS A 223 -17.97 -1.42 15.40
N ASP A 224 -18.39 -0.79 16.50
CA ASP A 224 -19.69 -0.14 16.60
C ASP A 224 -19.72 1.26 15.97
N ASN A 225 -18.57 1.94 15.92
CA ASN A 225 -18.53 3.35 15.56
C ASN A 225 -17.79 3.66 14.26
N PHE A 226 -16.72 2.95 13.92
CA PHE A 226 -15.93 3.24 12.71
C PHE A 226 -16.71 2.83 11.46
N GLU A 227 -16.94 3.76 10.53
CA GLU A 227 -17.50 3.45 9.21
C GLU A 227 -16.53 2.62 8.38
N VAL A 228 -15.23 2.93 8.45
CA VAL A 228 -14.17 2.22 7.73
C VAL A 228 -13.10 1.72 8.72
N CYS A 229 -13.06 0.41 8.92
CA CYS A 229 -12.05 -0.25 9.76
C CYS A 229 -10.78 -0.58 8.94
N SER A 230 -10.05 0.44 8.50
CA SER A 230 -8.73 0.28 7.87
C SER A 230 -7.62 0.17 8.92
N PHE A 231 -6.47 -0.42 8.53
CA PHE A 231 -5.30 -0.48 9.40
C PHE A 231 -4.81 0.92 9.81
N ASP A 232 -4.87 1.86 8.89
CA ASP A 232 -4.40 3.23 9.10
C ASP A 232 -5.26 3.97 10.12
N ASN A 233 -6.59 3.88 9.99
CA ASN A 233 -7.54 4.47 10.94
C ASN A 233 -7.34 3.88 12.34
N ILE A 234 -7.23 2.56 12.44
CA ILE A 234 -7.07 1.87 13.72
C ILE A 234 -5.73 2.21 14.37
N ALA A 235 -4.64 2.20 13.60
CA ALA A 235 -3.31 2.52 14.12
C ALA A 235 -3.22 3.97 14.61
N SER A 236 -3.85 4.90 13.88
CA SER A 236 -3.92 6.32 14.27
C SER A 236 -4.73 6.50 15.55
N PHE A 237 -5.89 5.85 15.64
CA PHE A 237 -6.73 5.92 16.84
C PHE A 237 -6.06 5.31 18.07
N VAL A 238 -5.37 4.18 17.91
CA VAL A 238 -4.61 3.55 19.01
C VAL A 238 -3.50 4.47 19.51
N LYS A 239 -2.82 5.17 18.60
CA LYS A 239 -1.82 6.15 18.98
C LYS A 239 -2.42 7.26 19.82
N GLU A 240 -3.54 7.83 19.39
CA GLU A 240 -4.27 8.87 20.12
C GLU A 240 -4.75 8.39 21.49
N ALA A 241 -5.30 7.16 21.54
CA ALA A 241 -5.72 6.56 22.82
C ALA A 241 -4.56 6.32 23.79
N ASN A 242 -3.36 6.06 23.29
CA ASN A 242 -2.14 5.94 24.12
C ASN A 242 -1.63 7.29 24.60
N ASP A 243 -1.71 8.32 23.76
CA ASP A 243 -1.21 9.67 24.04
C ASP A 243 -2.14 10.39 25.05
N TYR A 244 -3.46 10.09 25.01
CA TYR A 244 -4.48 10.68 25.89
C TYR A 244 -5.24 9.61 26.70
N PRO A 245 -4.59 8.99 27.71
CA PRO A 245 -5.16 7.85 28.44
C PRO A 245 -6.35 8.19 29.37
N THR A 246 -6.61 9.47 29.60
CA THR A 246 -7.70 9.95 30.47
C THR A 246 -8.92 10.45 29.68
N THR A 247 -8.79 10.64 28.37
CA THR A 247 -9.85 11.07 27.46
C THR A 247 -10.71 9.87 27.05
N THR A 248 -12.02 10.04 26.93
CA THR A 248 -12.92 8.96 26.49
C THR A 248 -12.68 8.59 25.02
N PHE A 249 -13.11 7.39 24.61
CA PHE A 249 -12.98 6.99 23.20
C PHE A 249 -13.85 7.84 22.28
N GLU A 250 -15.01 8.28 22.78
CA GLU A 250 -15.94 9.15 22.08
C GLU A 250 -15.29 10.51 21.78
N GLU A 251 -14.74 11.17 22.81
CA GLU A 251 -14.06 12.46 22.65
C GLU A 251 -12.88 12.36 21.68
N LEU A 252 -12.04 11.30 21.79
CA LEU A 252 -10.94 11.07 20.86
C LEU A 252 -11.44 10.88 19.43
N PHE A 253 -12.54 10.15 19.25
CA PHE A 253 -13.11 9.89 17.94
C PHE A 253 -13.68 11.16 17.30
N GLU A 254 -14.35 12.02 18.09
CA GLU A 254 -14.92 13.30 17.65
C GLU A 254 -13.83 14.30 17.22
N ASP A 255 -12.66 14.26 17.91
CA ASP A 255 -11.53 15.14 17.61
C ASP A 255 -10.72 14.70 16.35
N MET A 256 -10.90 13.46 15.90
CA MET A 256 -10.18 12.89 14.77
C MET A 256 -10.99 12.97 13.46
N ASN A 257 -10.29 13.03 12.33
CA ASN A 257 -10.91 12.95 11.00
C ASN A 257 -11.30 11.49 10.66
N LEU A 258 -12.30 10.95 11.40
CA LEU A 258 -12.82 9.61 11.23
C LEU A 258 -14.31 9.64 10.92
N SER A 259 -14.76 8.76 10.00
CA SER A 259 -16.18 8.63 9.65
C SER A 259 -16.87 7.63 10.57
N SER A 260 -18.07 8.02 11.06
CA SER A 260 -18.90 7.20 11.95
C SER A 260 -20.00 6.47 11.17
N LYS A 261 -20.31 5.23 11.58
CA LYS A 261 -21.48 4.46 11.10
C LYS A 261 -22.84 5.12 11.42
N GLY A 262 -22.85 6.09 12.32
CA GLY A 262 -24.06 6.77 12.79
C GLY A 262 -23.83 7.49 14.11
N THR A 263 -24.83 7.51 15.00
CA THR A 263 -24.66 8.08 16.34
C THR A 263 -23.60 7.28 17.11
N ILE A 264 -22.61 7.97 17.66
CA ILE A 264 -21.50 7.35 18.41
C ILE A 264 -22.05 6.60 19.63
N LYS A 265 -21.73 5.31 19.72
CA LYS A 265 -22.10 4.47 20.86
C LYS A 265 -20.97 4.47 21.88
N PRO A 266 -21.26 4.89 23.15
CA PRO A 266 -20.23 4.98 24.17
C PRO A 266 -19.74 3.60 24.63
N HIS A 267 -18.43 3.52 24.88
CA HIS A 267 -17.77 2.35 25.46
C HIS A 267 -16.82 2.79 26.59
N SER A 268 -17.00 2.23 27.78
CA SER A 268 -16.20 2.62 28.94
C SER A 268 -14.72 2.25 28.79
N ARG A 269 -13.85 3.22 28.97
CA ARG A 269 -12.42 2.95 29.27
C ARG A 269 -12.27 2.46 30.71
N SER A 270 -11.34 1.58 30.95
CA SER A 270 -10.96 1.17 32.32
C SER A 270 -10.13 2.28 32.97
N CYS A 271 -10.76 3.40 33.33
CA CYS A 271 -10.09 4.45 34.06
C CYS A 271 -9.57 3.91 35.38
N LYS A 272 -8.28 4.00 35.64
CA LYS A 272 -7.75 3.93 36.99
C LYS A 272 -8.38 5.08 37.75
N ASN A 273 -9.23 4.79 38.75
CA ASN A 273 -9.78 5.77 39.67
C ASN A 273 -8.62 6.58 40.30
N SER A 274 -8.24 7.68 39.67
CA SER A 274 -7.65 8.81 40.38
C SER A 274 -8.82 9.48 41.08
N GLY A 275 -8.93 9.30 42.40
CA GLY A 275 -10.05 9.76 43.19
C GLY A 275 -10.23 11.28 43.19
N ILE A 276 -10.86 11.77 42.17
CA ILE A 276 -11.40 13.13 42.12
C ILE A 276 -12.91 12.97 41.88
N LYS A 277 -13.66 12.98 42.98
CA LYS A 277 -15.10 13.15 42.94
C LYS A 277 -15.38 14.49 42.30
N SER A 278 -15.77 14.52 41.03
CA SER A 278 -16.34 15.70 40.41
C SER A 278 -17.68 15.97 41.04
N LYS A 279 -17.76 17.00 41.87
CA LYS A 279 -19.03 17.59 42.28
C LYS A 279 -19.69 18.15 41.02
N LYS A 280 -20.83 17.58 40.61
CA LYS A 280 -21.75 18.24 39.69
C LYS A 280 -22.04 19.63 40.23
N LYS A 281 -21.55 20.65 39.58
CA LYS A 281 -22.10 22.00 39.68
C LYS A 281 -23.00 22.17 38.48
N ASP A 282 -24.29 22.20 38.75
CA ASP A 282 -25.28 22.80 37.86
C ASP A 282 -24.89 24.28 37.68
N VAL A 283 -24.34 24.61 36.54
CA VAL A 283 -24.18 26.01 36.13
C VAL A 283 -25.06 26.18 34.91
N SER A 284 -26.25 26.68 35.15
CA SER A 284 -27.03 27.36 34.13
C SER A 284 -26.23 28.60 33.70
N CYS A 285 -25.68 28.60 32.51
CA CYS A 285 -25.04 29.77 31.93
C CYS A 285 -25.99 30.39 30.90
N ASP A 286 -26.87 31.28 31.39
CA ASP A 286 -27.53 32.29 30.57
C ASP A 286 -26.45 33.31 30.13
N CYS A 287 -25.86 33.15 28.99
CA CYS A 287 -25.10 34.23 28.35
C CYS A 287 -25.91 34.77 27.17
N CYS A 288 -26.68 35.84 27.47
CA CYS A 288 -27.22 36.74 26.48
C CYS A 288 -26.16 37.23 25.48
N TRP A 289 -26.38 36.94 24.23
CA TRP A 289 -25.81 37.66 23.12
C TRP A 289 -26.61 38.96 22.89
N ASP A 290 -26.24 40.00 23.61
CA ASP A 290 -26.60 41.38 23.23
C ASP A 290 -25.65 42.32 23.97
N CYS A 291 -24.75 42.92 23.24
CA CYS A 291 -24.09 44.20 23.46
C CYS A 291 -22.68 44.23 22.80
N CYS A 292 -22.63 44.61 21.56
CA CYS A 292 -21.54 45.38 20.97
C CYS A 292 -21.89 45.82 19.54
N CYS A 293 -22.84 46.78 19.45
CA CYS A 293 -22.97 47.69 18.33
C CYS A 293 -23.40 49.04 18.88
N ALA A 294 -22.43 49.85 19.26
CA ALA A 294 -22.51 51.32 19.31
C ALA A 294 -21.18 51.89 19.81
N GLY A 295 -20.51 52.62 18.92
CA GLY A 295 -19.29 53.39 19.24
C GLY A 295 -18.28 53.34 18.11
#